data_0ed037649b72f6a0fcb7c60f33456854
#
_entry.id   0ed037649b72f6a0fcb7c60f33456854
#
_cell.length_a   1.000
_cell.length_b   1.000
_cell.length_c   1.000
_cell.angle_alpha   90.00
_cell.angle_beta   90.00
_cell.angle_gamma   90.00
#
_symmetry.space_group_name_H-M   'P 1'
#
loop_
_entity.id
_entity.type
_entity.pdbx_description
1 polymer ?
#
loop_
_entity_poly.entity_id
_entity_poly.type
_entity_poly.pdbx_seq_one_letter_code
_entity_poly.pdbx_strand_id
1 'polypeptide(L)'
;MPAISLDEMSGIRLMKRTDTKFLANKAQLLQVLALAKDDYYVQEIHHKRIARYRTTYWDSNDYFFFRMHEQGRRPRTKVRVRTYEDSDGLTFLEVKKKDNHGKTRKKRIEVVSQKEVFESGGDEFVAKQTQHSLNLFHPCLQNYFKRITLVNKGKTERLTIDYDVEYTNFDTGQRATSEQLVIIELKRDGRVFSPIKEILLKLRIKPHGYSKYVIGSCLTNSGLKTNLLKPKMRELAKINVKRPVKLVGV
;
A
#
# COMPACT_ATOMS: atom_id res chain seq x y z
N MET A 1 2.77 -0.21 23.13
CA MET A 1 3.08 1.02 22.37
C MET A 1 2.14 2.12 22.81
N PRO A 2 2.62 3.31 23.20
CA PRO A 2 1.77 4.47 23.44
C PRO A 2 1.11 4.95 22.13
N ALA A 3 -0.05 5.59 22.27
CA ALA A 3 -0.78 6.15 21.12
C ALA A 3 -0.14 7.45 20.62
N ILE A 4 -0.33 7.76 19.33
CA ILE A 4 -0.05 9.06 18.72
C ILE A 4 -1.24 9.46 17.84
N SER A 5 -1.68 10.71 17.94
CA SER A 5 -2.80 11.24 17.18
C SER A 5 -2.42 11.61 15.73
N LEU A 6 -3.42 11.84 14.88
CA LEU A 6 -3.21 12.36 13.52
C LEU A 6 -2.56 13.74 13.53
N ASP A 7 -2.96 14.60 14.46
CA ASP A 7 -2.46 15.97 14.56
C ASP A 7 -0.98 15.98 14.94
N GLU A 8 -0.58 15.18 15.93
CA GLU A 8 0.84 15.01 16.30
C GLU A 8 1.67 14.43 15.13
N MET A 9 1.07 13.59 14.29
CA MET A 9 1.73 13.03 13.10
C MET A 9 1.82 14.02 11.94
N SER A 10 0.93 15.02 11.84
CA SER A 10 0.91 16.00 10.74
C SER A 10 2.18 16.84 10.71
N GLY A 11 2.79 17.12 11.87
CA GLY A 11 4.05 17.84 12.02
C GLY A 11 5.31 17.05 11.62
N ILE A 12 5.19 15.73 11.36
CA ILE A 12 6.34 14.88 11.03
C ILE A 12 6.67 15.00 9.55
N ARG A 13 7.66 15.87 9.24
CA ARG A 13 8.14 16.10 7.88
C ARG A 13 9.40 15.26 7.62
N LEU A 14 9.29 14.28 6.73
CA LEU A 14 10.43 13.48 6.24
C LEU A 14 10.99 14.17 4.98
N MET A 15 11.98 15.02 5.13
CA MET A 15 12.49 15.92 4.08
C MET A 15 13.14 15.19 2.91
N LYS A 16 14.03 14.24 3.20
CA LYS A 16 14.73 13.40 2.21
C LYS A 16 14.24 11.95 2.29
N ARG A 17 12.94 11.77 2.03
CA ARG A 17 12.26 10.50 2.27
C ARG A 17 12.75 9.37 1.37
N THR A 18 13.12 8.27 2.02
CA THR A 18 13.36 6.97 1.39
C THR A 18 12.21 6.03 1.75
N ASP A 19 11.59 5.43 0.73
CA ASP A 19 10.48 4.48 0.88
C ASP A 19 10.99 3.07 0.57
N THR A 20 10.99 2.19 1.55
CA THR A 20 11.37 0.78 1.39
C THR A 20 10.22 -0.12 1.81
N LYS A 21 9.94 -1.16 1.03
CA LYS A 21 8.93 -2.16 1.37
C LYS A 21 9.57 -3.47 1.77
N PHE A 22 8.89 -4.18 2.67
CA PHE A 22 9.26 -5.50 3.14
C PHE A 22 8.00 -6.36 3.15
N LEU A 23 8.19 -7.66 2.97
CA LEU A 23 7.11 -8.63 3.05
C LEU A 23 7.39 -9.60 4.19
N ALA A 24 6.36 -9.83 4.98
CA ALA A 24 6.38 -10.71 6.13
C ALA A 24 5.09 -11.55 6.16
N ASN A 25 5.00 -12.49 7.07
CA ASN A 25 3.76 -13.16 7.43
C ASN A 25 3.22 -12.68 8.79
N LYS A 26 2.00 -13.08 9.15
CA LYS A 26 1.36 -12.67 10.41
C LYS A 26 2.16 -13.08 11.65
N ALA A 27 2.82 -14.25 11.65
CA ALA A 27 3.67 -14.67 12.76
C ALA A 27 4.87 -13.71 12.93
N GLN A 28 5.52 -13.33 11.84
CA GLN A 28 6.59 -12.33 11.88
C GLN A 28 6.08 -10.95 12.28
N LEU A 29 4.85 -10.56 11.89
CA LEU A 29 4.26 -9.29 12.34
C LEU A 29 4.16 -9.22 13.86
N LEU A 30 3.70 -10.28 14.52
CA LEU A 30 3.62 -10.31 15.98
C LEU A 30 5.01 -10.10 16.61
N GLN A 31 6.05 -10.73 16.07
CA GLN A 31 7.43 -10.55 16.52
C GLN A 31 7.93 -9.11 16.29
N VAL A 32 7.64 -8.53 15.13
CA VAL A 32 7.97 -7.12 14.81
C VAL A 32 7.33 -6.19 15.82
N LEU A 33 6.03 -6.36 16.12
CA LEU A 33 5.31 -5.51 17.05
C LEU A 33 5.81 -5.67 18.49
N ALA A 34 6.16 -6.89 18.91
CA ALA A 34 6.72 -7.15 20.22
C ALA A 34 8.09 -6.48 20.41
N LEU A 35 8.97 -6.59 19.43
CA LEU A 35 10.30 -5.98 19.46
C LEU A 35 10.29 -4.45 19.32
N ALA A 36 9.29 -3.91 18.61
CA ALA A 36 9.18 -2.46 18.38
C ALA A 36 8.41 -1.71 19.48
N LYS A 37 7.85 -2.40 20.48
CA LYS A 37 6.88 -1.81 21.43
C LYS A 37 7.41 -0.61 22.19
N ASP A 38 8.70 -0.61 22.52
CA ASP A 38 9.34 0.40 23.37
C ASP A 38 9.90 1.58 22.57
N ASP A 39 10.13 1.42 21.25
CA ASP A 39 10.72 2.43 20.38
C ASP A 39 9.69 3.20 19.54
N TYR A 40 8.42 2.74 19.51
CA TYR A 40 7.41 3.28 18.62
C TYR A 40 6.14 3.71 19.35
N TYR A 41 5.50 4.72 18.76
CA TYR A 41 4.08 5.05 18.95
C TYR A 41 3.25 4.30 17.92
N VAL A 42 1.99 3.99 18.26
CA VAL A 42 1.00 3.50 17.32
C VAL A 42 -0.03 4.59 17.04
N GLN A 43 -0.32 4.83 15.77
CA GLN A 43 -1.37 5.78 15.38
C GLN A 43 -2.71 5.32 15.92
N GLU A 44 -3.45 6.26 16.54
CA GLU A 44 -4.80 6.04 17.03
C GLU A 44 -5.76 7.07 16.42
N ILE A 45 -6.88 6.61 15.87
CA ILE A 45 -7.94 7.44 15.28
C ILE A 45 -9.26 6.97 15.89
N HIS A 46 -10.00 7.85 16.57
CA HIS A 46 -11.27 7.52 17.23
C HIS A 46 -11.15 6.25 18.10
N HIS A 47 -10.10 6.19 18.92
CA HIS A 47 -9.77 5.04 19.80
C HIS A 47 -9.47 3.73 19.07
N LYS A 48 -9.25 3.77 17.74
CA LYS A 48 -8.88 2.61 16.92
C LYS A 48 -7.42 2.71 16.48
N ARG A 49 -6.66 1.64 16.67
CA ARG A 49 -5.25 1.49 16.25
C ARG A 49 -5.09 0.74 14.93
N ILE A 50 -6.18 0.24 14.41
CA ILE A 50 -6.25 -0.46 13.12
C ILE A 50 -7.23 0.30 12.26
N ALA A 51 -6.73 0.87 11.17
CA ALA A 51 -7.54 1.60 10.20
C ALA A 51 -7.87 0.71 9.00
N ARG A 52 -9.10 0.78 8.51
CA ARG A 52 -9.59 0.03 7.35
C ARG A 52 -9.58 0.91 6.11
N TYR A 53 -9.14 0.33 5.01
CA TYR A 53 -8.99 1.02 3.73
C TYR A 53 -9.67 0.24 2.63
N ARG A 54 -10.46 0.92 1.80
CA ARG A 54 -10.95 0.43 0.51
C ARG A 54 -10.29 1.26 -0.58
N THR A 55 -9.75 0.59 -1.59
CA THR A 55 -9.07 1.27 -2.70
C THR A 55 -9.46 0.62 -4.01
N THR A 56 -10.04 1.38 -4.91
CA THR A 56 -10.39 0.97 -6.26
C THR A 56 -9.38 1.56 -7.25
N TYR A 57 -8.74 0.71 -8.03
CA TYR A 57 -7.83 1.11 -9.11
C TYR A 57 -8.59 1.20 -10.42
N TRP A 58 -8.22 2.20 -11.18
CA TRP A 58 -8.75 2.50 -12.49
C TRP A 58 -7.68 2.26 -13.54
N ASP A 59 -8.03 1.60 -14.64
CA ASP A 59 -7.17 1.35 -15.80
C ASP A 59 -7.99 1.36 -17.08
N SER A 60 -7.34 1.35 -18.23
CA SER A 60 -7.99 1.21 -19.53
C SER A 60 -8.43 -0.24 -19.77
N ASN A 61 -9.32 -0.46 -20.75
CA ASN A 61 -9.82 -1.80 -21.11
C ASN A 61 -8.71 -2.78 -21.47
N ASP A 62 -7.59 -2.30 -21.96
CA ASP A 62 -6.40 -3.07 -22.32
C ASP A 62 -5.35 -3.14 -21.18
N TYR A 63 -5.69 -2.66 -19.98
CA TYR A 63 -4.83 -2.66 -18.80
C TYR A 63 -3.49 -1.94 -19.01
N PHE A 64 -3.52 -0.76 -19.60
CA PHE A 64 -2.32 0.01 -19.95
C PHE A 64 -1.39 0.28 -18.76
N PHE A 65 -1.91 0.75 -17.62
CA PHE A 65 -1.08 1.03 -16.42
C PHE A 65 -0.53 -0.26 -15.79
N PHE A 66 -1.27 -1.35 -15.85
CA PHE A 66 -0.79 -2.66 -15.43
C PHE A 66 0.38 -3.11 -16.28
N ARG A 67 0.23 -3.08 -17.61
CA ARG A 67 1.28 -3.50 -18.57
C ARG A 67 2.55 -2.69 -18.42
N MET A 68 2.43 -1.36 -18.30
CA MET A 68 3.58 -0.47 -18.04
C MET A 68 4.32 -0.86 -16.75
N HIS A 69 3.57 -1.28 -15.72
CA HIS A 69 4.17 -1.69 -14.46
C HIS A 69 4.81 -3.07 -14.55
N GLU A 70 4.15 -4.03 -15.18
CA GLU A 70 4.64 -5.40 -15.38
C GLU A 70 5.94 -5.41 -16.15
N GLN A 71 6.03 -4.63 -17.24
CA GLN A 71 7.22 -4.49 -18.07
C GLN A 71 8.32 -3.62 -17.44
N GLY A 72 8.12 -3.09 -16.23
CA GLY A 72 9.09 -2.21 -15.58
C GLY A 72 9.27 -0.85 -16.25
N ARG A 73 8.46 -0.50 -17.25
CA ARG A 73 8.56 0.75 -18.01
C ARG A 73 8.29 1.98 -17.16
N ARG A 74 8.84 3.11 -17.60
CA ARG A 74 8.63 4.45 -17.02
C ARG A 74 8.38 5.45 -18.16
N PRO A 75 7.69 6.58 -17.93
CA PRO A 75 6.97 6.91 -16.70
C PRO A 75 5.78 5.94 -16.48
N ARG A 76 5.41 5.71 -15.23
CA ARG A 76 4.25 4.86 -14.93
C ARG A 76 3.30 5.52 -13.96
N THR A 77 2.04 5.38 -14.26
CA THR A 77 0.94 6.02 -13.54
C THR A 77 0.09 4.98 -12.82
N LYS A 78 -0.58 5.41 -11.77
CA LYS A 78 -1.68 4.70 -11.11
C LYS A 78 -2.76 5.70 -10.79
N VAL A 79 -3.96 5.41 -11.22
CA VAL A 79 -5.18 6.13 -10.86
C VAL A 79 -5.97 5.26 -9.88
N ARG A 80 -6.42 5.85 -8.77
CA ARG A 80 -7.19 5.10 -7.78
C ARG A 80 -8.09 6.01 -6.97
N VAL A 81 -9.21 5.47 -6.52
CA VAL A 81 -10.08 6.07 -5.52
C VAL A 81 -9.87 5.34 -4.20
N ARG A 82 -9.62 6.08 -3.12
CA ARG A 82 -9.37 5.50 -1.80
C ARG A 82 -10.33 6.06 -0.76
N THR A 83 -11.01 5.17 -0.07
CA THR A 83 -11.87 5.47 1.07
C THR A 83 -11.18 5.05 2.37
N TYR A 84 -11.24 5.92 3.37
CA TYR A 84 -10.79 5.71 4.73
C TYR A 84 -12.03 5.35 5.56
N GLU A 85 -12.28 4.05 5.75
CA GLU A 85 -13.53 3.53 6.32
C GLU A 85 -13.76 3.97 7.78
N ASP A 86 -12.69 4.24 8.53
CA ASP A 86 -12.75 4.65 9.93
C ASP A 86 -12.59 6.18 10.12
N SER A 87 -12.75 6.95 9.05
CA SER A 87 -12.68 8.43 9.03
C SER A 87 -13.88 8.98 8.25
N ASP A 88 -15.08 8.62 8.70
CA ASP A 88 -16.38 9.07 8.15
C ASP A 88 -16.52 8.88 6.62
N GLY A 89 -15.85 7.83 6.11
CA GLY A 89 -15.88 7.52 4.69
C GLY A 89 -15.07 8.47 3.80
N LEU A 90 -14.21 9.32 4.39
CA LEU A 90 -13.37 10.28 3.67
C LEU A 90 -12.71 9.62 2.45
N THR A 91 -12.98 10.15 1.26
CA THR A 91 -12.61 9.52 0.00
C THR A 91 -11.78 10.46 -0.87
N PHE A 92 -10.73 9.93 -1.49
CA PHE A 92 -9.85 10.67 -2.38
C PHE A 92 -9.64 9.96 -3.71
N LEU A 93 -9.75 10.71 -4.80
CA LEU A 93 -9.17 10.34 -6.08
C LEU A 93 -7.69 10.71 -6.08
N GLU A 94 -6.84 9.74 -6.31
CA GLU A 94 -5.38 9.89 -6.24
C GLU A 94 -4.71 9.46 -7.55
N VAL A 95 -3.84 10.31 -8.08
CA VAL A 95 -2.92 9.97 -9.17
C VAL A 95 -1.51 9.89 -8.63
N LYS A 96 -0.86 8.73 -8.84
CA LYS A 96 0.54 8.51 -8.47
C LYS A 96 1.35 8.25 -9.73
N LYS A 97 2.30 9.15 -10.04
CA LYS A 97 3.18 9.06 -11.20
C LYS A 97 4.62 8.84 -10.77
N LYS A 98 5.29 7.85 -11.35
CA LYS A 98 6.73 7.62 -11.18
C LYS A 98 7.42 7.98 -12.48
N ASP A 99 8.26 9.01 -12.46
CA ASP A 99 8.99 9.51 -13.63
C ASP A 99 10.18 8.62 -14.03
N ASN A 100 10.87 8.98 -15.11
CA ASN A 100 12.02 8.23 -15.65
C ASN A 100 13.21 8.21 -14.66
N HIS A 101 13.36 9.23 -13.83
CA HIS A 101 14.39 9.34 -12.79
C HIS A 101 14.03 8.56 -11.51
N GLY A 102 12.87 7.90 -11.49
CA GLY A 102 12.42 7.13 -10.34
C GLY A 102 11.75 7.95 -9.24
N LYS A 103 11.64 9.28 -9.40
CA LYS A 103 10.93 10.16 -8.47
C LYS A 103 9.43 9.89 -8.56
N THR A 104 8.80 9.81 -7.41
CA THR A 104 7.36 9.58 -7.33
C THR A 104 6.65 10.85 -6.88
N ARG A 105 5.67 11.28 -7.65
CA ARG A 105 4.74 12.36 -7.29
C ARG A 105 3.36 11.77 -7.05
N LYS A 106 2.68 12.28 -6.02
CA LYS A 106 1.28 11.94 -5.72
C LYS A 106 0.48 13.23 -5.60
N LYS A 107 -0.61 13.31 -6.36
CA LYS A 107 -1.62 14.34 -6.25
C LYS A 107 -2.95 13.68 -5.87
N ARG A 108 -3.82 14.42 -5.20
CA ARG A 108 -5.15 13.94 -4.83
C ARG A 108 -6.14 15.09 -4.74
N ILE A 109 -7.39 14.79 -5.00
CA ILE A 109 -8.55 15.61 -4.66
C ILE A 109 -9.50 14.79 -3.81
N GLU A 110 -10.26 15.45 -2.96
CA GLU A 110 -11.37 14.84 -2.24
C GLU A 110 -12.54 14.64 -3.20
N VAL A 111 -13.24 13.51 -3.07
CA VAL A 111 -14.44 13.19 -3.83
C VAL A 111 -15.52 12.70 -2.86
N VAL A 112 -16.77 12.92 -3.18
CA VAL A 112 -17.90 12.56 -2.29
C VAL A 112 -17.93 11.05 -2.03
N SER A 113 -17.79 10.26 -3.09
CA SER A 113 -17.76 8.79 -2.95
C SER A 113 -17.01 8.13 -4.11
N GLN A 114 -16.89 6.81 -4.06
CA GLN A 114 -16.34 6.01 -5.15
C GLN A 114 -17.19 6.05 -6.43
N LYS A 115 -18.46 6.39 -6.33
CA LYS A 115 -19.40 6.46 -7.46
C LYS A 115 -19.45 7.86 -8.09
N GLU A 116 -19.24 8.90 -7.28
CA GLU A 116 -19.39 10.31 -7.65
C GLU A 116 -18.05 10.97 -8.00
N VAL A 117 -17.17 10.21 -8.65
CA VAL A 117 -15.83 10.67 -9.01
C VAL A 117 -15.87 11.73 -10.12
N PHE A 118 -16.77 11.58 -11.09
CA PHE A 118 -16.92 12.51 -12.20
C PHE A 118 -17.56 13.82 -11.72
N GLU A 119 -18.61 13.73 -10.94
CA GLU A 119 -19.34 14.88 -10.37
C GLU A 119 -18.45 15.70 -9.43
N SER A 120 -17.42 15.06 -8.86
CA SER A 120 -16.43 15.70 -7.99
C SER A 120 -15.25 16.33 -8.75
N GLY A 121 -15.34 16.51 -10.08
CA GLY A 121 -14.25 17.07 -10.90
C GLY A 121 -13.10 16.09 -11.20
N GLY A 122 -13.38 14.79 -11.11
CA GLY A 122 -12.37 13.75 -11.28
C GLY A 122 -11.77 13.71 -12.68
N ASP A 123 -12.54 13.99 -13.73
CA ASP A 123 -12.03 13.99 -15.09
C ASP A 123 -10.97 15.07 -15.33
N GLU A 124 -11.28 16.33 -14.98
CA GLU A 124 -10.34 17.44 -15.07
C GLU A 124 -9.06 17.18 -14.28
N PHE A 125 -9.24 16.65 -13.04
CA PHE A 125 -8.10 16.33 -12.20
C PHE A 125 -7.21 15.26 -12.84
N VAL A 126 -7.77 14.15 -13.35
CA VAL A 126 -6.99 13.06 -13.96
C VAL A 126 -6.36 13.54 -15.27
N ALA A 127 -7.10 14.27 -16.12
CA ALA A 127 -6.58 14.82 -17.38
C ALA A 127 -5.35 15.72 -17.13
N LYS A 128 -5.43 16.60 -16.14
CA LYS A 128 -4.30 17.47 -15.74
C LYS A 128 -3.06 16.68 -15.28
N GLN A 129 -3.26 15.51 -14.65
CA GLN A 129 -2.14 14.71 -14.12
C GLN A 129 -1.60 13.70 -15.13
N THR A 130 -2.43 13.16 -16.02
CA THR A 130 -2.08 12.03 -16.90
C THR A 130 -2.02 12.39 -18.38
N GLN A 131 -2.60 13.51 -18.79
CA GLN A 131 -2.87 13.91 -20.18
C GLN A 131 -3.91 13.00 -20.87
N HIS A 132 -4.72 12.29 -20.07
CA HIS A 132 -5.80 11.41 -20.52
C HIS A 132 -7.05 11.71 -19.74
N SER A 133 -8.22 11.75 -20.41
CA SER A 133 -9.51 11.84 -19.74
C SER A 133 -9.77 10.59 -18.89
N LEU A 134 -10.44 10.77 -17.76
CA LEU A 134 -10.86 9.67 -16.89
C LEU A 134 -11.85 8.73 -17.59
N ASN A 135 -12.57 9.23 -18.61
CA ASN A 135 -13.48 8.43 -19.44
C ASN A 135 -12.79 7.28 -20.21
N LEU A 136 -11.46 7.34 -20.37
CA LEU A 136 -10.67 6.26 -20.96
C LEU A 136 -10.38 5.13 -19.98
N PHE A 137 -10.70 5.30 -18.72
CA PHE A 137 -10.43 4.37 -17.62
C PHE A 137 -11.73 3.96 -16.95
N HIS A 138 -11.73 2.76 -16.39
CA HIS A 138 -12.83 2.24 -15.59
C HIS A 138 -12.30 1.61 -14.30
N PRO A 139 -13.13 1.45 -13.26
CA PRO A 139 -12.74 0.72 -12.07
C PRO A 139 -12.53 -0.75 -12.41
N CYS A 140 -11.30 -1.25 -12.31
CA CYS A 140 -10.93 -2.61 -12.68
C CYS A 140 -10.63 -3.53 -11.48
N LEU A 141 -10.00 -2.99 -10.42
CA LEU A 141 -9.63 -3.78 -9.25
C LEU A 141 -9.88 -3.01 -7.97
N GLN A 142 -10.64 -3.59 -7.04
CA GLN A 142 -10.75 -3.11 -5.67
C GLN A 142 -9.88 -3.94 -4.74
N ASN A 143 -9.28 -3.30 -3.75
CA ASN A 143 -8.74 -4.00 -2.58
C ASN A 143 -9.26 -3.39 -1.28
N TYR A 144 -9.43 -4.27 -0.32
CA TYR A 144 -9.70 -3.94 1.08
C TYR A 144 -8.53 -4.44 1.92
N PHE A 145 -8.12 -3.69 2.94
CA PHE A 145 -7.05 -4.10 3.86
C PHE A 145 -7.10 -3.34 5.17
N LYS A 146 -6.53 -3.94 6.19
CA LYS A 146 -6.30 -3.33 7.49
C LYS A 146 -4.89 -2.75 7.57
N ARG A 147 -4.73 -1.63 8.28
CA ARG A 147 -3.45 -0.94 8.45
C ARG A 147 -3.18 -0.59 9.89
N ILE A 148 -1.97 -0.91 10.35
CA ILE A 148 -1.36 -0.34 11.54
C ILE A 148 -0.31 0.69 11.06
N THR A 149 -0.29 1.86 11.69
CA THR A 149 0.75 2.87 11.42
C THR A 149 1.56 3.09 12.68
N LEU A 150 2.89 2.97 12.56
CA LEU A 150 3.82 3.22 13.65
C LEU A 150 4.71 4.41 13.31
N VAL A 151 5.10 5.15 14.35
CA VAL A 151 6.06 6.26 14.26
C VAL A 151 7.09 6.03 15.35
N ASN A 152 8.38 6.09 15.03
CA ASN A 152 9.41 5.96 16.05
C ASN A 152 9.42 7.17 17.01
N LYS A 153 9.88 6.97 18.24
CA LYS A 153 9.93 8.04 19.27
C LYS A 153 10.71 9.27 18.83
N GLY A 154 11.74 9.09 18.01
CA GLY A 154 12.49 10.18 17.40
C GLY A 154 11.79 10.90 16.26
N LYS A 155 10.61 10.47 15.83
CA LYS A 155 9.80 11.05 14.74
C LYS A 155 10.55 11.16 13.39
N THR A 156 11.56 10.32 13.18
CA THR A 156 12.41 10.30 11.97
C THR A 156 11.97 9.24 10.94
N GLU A 157 11.08 8.36 11.34
CA GLU A 157 10.52 7.34 10.43
C GLU A 157 9.07 6.99 10.77
N ARG A 158 8.37 6.53 9.75
CA ARG A 158 7.01 6.04 9.84
C ARG A 158 6.87 4.71 9.10
N LEU A 159 6.23 3.75 9.75
CA LEU A 159 5.86 2.49 9.13
C LEU A 159 4.37 2.45 8.86
N THR A 160 3.99 1.88 7.73
CA THR A 160 2.63 1.42 7.49
C THR A 160 2.67 -0.08 7.29
N ILE A 161 1.85 -0.81 8.03
CA ILE A 161 1.78 -2.27 8.03
C ILE A 161 0.39 -2.67 7.55
N ASP A 162 0.32 -3.19 6.33
CA ASP A 162 -0.93 -3.61 5.68
C ASP A 162 -1.06 -5.13 5.75
N TYR A 163 -2.21 -5.62 6.15
CA TYR A 163 -2.53 -7.04 6.28
C TYR A 163 -4.01 -7.31 6.02
N ASP A 164 -4.42 -8.57 5.97
CA ASP A 164 -5.77 -9.00 5.58
C ASP A 164 -6.18 -8.34 4.25
N VAL A 165 -5.33 -8.52 3.23
CA VAL A 165 -5.59 -7.89 1.93
C VAL A 165 -6.52 -8.79 1.10
N GLU A 166 -7.66 -8.24 0.76
CA GLU A 166 -8.66 -8.84 -0.12
C GLU A 166 -8.70 -8.10 -1.45
N TYR A 167 -8.98 -8.81 -2.52
CA TYR A 167 -9.08 -8.28 -3.89
C TYR A 167 -10.39 -8.70 -4.51
N THR A 168 -11.02 -7.78 -5.25
CA THR A 168 -12.17 -8.02 -6.12
C THR A 168 -11.87 -7.39 -7.47
N ASN A 169 -11.87 -8.18 -8.52
CA ASN A 169 -11.71 -7.71 -9.90
C ASN A 169 -13.10 -7.50 -10.50
N PHE A 170 -13.36 -6.32 -11.02
CA PHE A 170 -14.66 -5.97 -11.56
C PHE A 170 -14.88 -6.49 -12.98
N ASP A 171 -13.80 -6.70 -13.75
CA ASP A 171 -13.89 -7.18 -15.13
C ASP A 171 -14.11 -8.72 -15.19
N THR A 172 -13.56 -9.46 -14.23
CA THR A 172 -13.65 -10.92 -14.19
C THR A 172 -14.62 -11.45 -13.14
N GLY A 173 -15.05 -10.61 -12.19
CA GLY A 173 -15.83 -11.02 -11.01
C GLY A 173 -15.01 -11.84 -9.99
N GLN A 174 -13.75 -12.15 -10.26
CA GLN A 174 -12.92 -13.01 -9.41
C GLN A 174 -12.49 -12.29 -8.14
N ARG A 175 -12.35 -13.07 -7.05
CA ARG A 175 -11.86 -12.61 -5.75
C ARG A 175 -10.63 -13.41 -5.34
N ALA A 176 -9.75 -12.77 -4.59
CA ALA A 176 -8.58 -13.41 -4.00
C ALA A 176 -8.25 -12.76 -2.64
N THR A 177 -7.57 -13.50 -1.78
CA THR A 177 -7.11 -13.02 -0.48
C THR A 177 -5.61 -13.28 -0.32
N SER A 178 -4.98 -12.47 0.52
CA SER A 178 -3.60 -12.67 0.96
C SER A 178 -3.58 -12.75 2.48
N GLU A 179 -4.13 -13.84 3.04
CA GLU A 179 -4.46 -13.99 4.47
C GLU A 179 -3.24 -13.88 5.39
N GLN A 180 -2.11 -14.48 5.01
CA GLN A 180 -0.91 -14.51 5.83
C GLN A 180 0.08 -13.39 5.48
N LEU A 181 -0.08 -12.80 4.30
CA LEU A 181 0.86 -11.78 3.81
C LEU A 181 0.71 -10.46 4.56
N VAL A 182 1.82 -9.94 5.01
CA VAL A 182 1.96 -8.62 5.65
C VAL A 182 2.89 -7.76 4.82
N ILE A 183 2.45 -6.54 4.50
CA ILE A 183 3.21 -5.57 3.71
C ILE A 183 3.65 -4.43 4.62
N ILE A 184 4.93 -4.34 4.91
CA ILE A 184 5.51 -3.27 5.71
C ILE A 184 6.12 -2.24 4.77
N GLU A 185 5.72 -0.98 4.85
CA GLU A 185 6.34 0.14 4.13
C GLU A 185 6.98 1.08 5.14
N LEU A 186 8.31 1.10 5.13
CA LEU A 186 9.13 2.02 5.89
C LEU A 186 9.35 3.30 5.10
N LYS A 187 8.99 4.43 5.70
CA LYS A 187 9.32 5.79 5.23
C LYS A 187 10.21 6.44 6.25
N ARG A 188 11.44 6.74 5.90
CA ARG A 188 12.40 7.37 6.81
C ARG A 188 13.06 8.59 6.17
N ASP A 189 13.56 9.47 7.00
CA ASP A 189 14.31 10.63 6.57
C ASP A 189 15.78 10.27 6.32
N GLY A 190 16.22 10.43 5.09
CA GLY A 190 17.62 10.26 4.69
C GLY A 190 18.26 8.96 5.16
N ARG A 191 19.44 9.09 5.81
CA ARG A 191 20.26 8.01 6.35
C ARG A 191 20.18 7.88 7.87
N VAL A 192 19.22 8.52 8.52
CA VAL A 192 19.04 8.44 9.97
C VAL A 192 18.92 7.00 10.41
N PHE A 193 19.44 6.67 11.59
CA PHE A 193 19.32 5.35 12.20
C PHE A 193 17.85 4.92 12.25
N SER A 194 17.59 3.67 11.99
CA SER A 194 16.23 3.10 11.85
C SER A 194 16.11 1.86 12.74
N PRO A 195 15.51 1.96 13.92
CA PRO A 195 15.32 0.82 14.83
C PRO A 195 14.59 -0.35 14.14
N ILE A 196 13.60 -0.04 13.28
CA ILE A 196 12.87 -1.12 12.59
C ILE A 196 13.74 -1.91 11.62
N LYS A 197 14.74 -1.30 11.00
CA LYS A 197 15.62 -2.04 10.09
C LYS A 197 16.43 -3.10 10.82
N GLU A 198 16.89 -2.81 12.03
CA GLU A 198 17.55 -3.78 12.91
C GLU A 198 16.62 -4.95 13.24
N ILE A 199 15.38 -4.64 13.63
CA ILE A 199 14.35 -5.66 13.92
C ILE A 199 14.07 -6.52 12.67
N LEU A 200 13.85 -5.89 11.50
CA LEU A 200 13.57 -6.62 10.26
C LEU A 200 14.75 -7.50 9.84
N LEU A 201 15.99 -7.02 10.03
CA LEU A 201 17.21 -7.80 9.76
C LEU A 201 17.31 -9.01 10.69
N LYS A 202 17.13 -8.83 12.00
CA LYS A 202 17.10 -9.90 13.01
C LYS A 202 16.06 -10.98 12.66
N LEU A 203 14.90 -10.57 12.17
CA LEU A 203 13.82 -11.48 11.76
C LEU A 203 13.97 -11.99 10.32
N ARG A 204 15.09 -11.69 9.64
CA ARG A 204 15.38 -12.08 8.24
C ARG A 204 14.29 -11.64 7.25
N ILE A 205 13.62 -10.51 7.53
CA ILE A 205 12.63 -9.91 6.65
C ILE A 205 13.36 -8.99 5.67
N LYS A 206 13.44 -9.41 4.40
CA LYS A 206 14.21 -8.71 3.37
C LYS A 206 13.38 -7.64 2.64
N PRO A 207 14.02 -6.57 2.11
CA PRO A 207 13.36 -5.62 1.22
C PRO A 207 12.75 -6.30 0.00
N HIS A 208 11.52 -5.93 -0.33
CA HIS A 208 10.80 -6.51 -1.44
C HIS A 208 9.84 -5.51 -2.08
N GLY A 209 9.84 -5.39 -3.41
CA GLY A 209 8.90 -4.54 -4.12
C GLY A 209 7.49 -5.15 -4.12
N TYR A 210 6.47 -4.38 -3.75
CA TYR A 210 5.08 -4.82 -3.77
C TYR A 210 4.13 -3.76 -4.33
N SER A 211 3.13 -4.19 -5.10
CA SER A 211 2.05 -3.35 -5.59
C SER A 211 0.73 -4.09 -5.45
N LYS A 212 -0.16 -3.59 -4.57
CA LYS A 212 -1.50 -4.17 -4.41
C LYS A 212 -2.25 -4.26 -5.75
N TYR A 213 -2.15 -3.22 -6.59
CA TYR A 213 -2.76 -3.22 -7.91
C TYR A 213 -2.26 -4.40 -8.77
N VAL A 214 -0.96 -4.48 -9.00
CA VAL A 214 -0.37 -5.49 -9.89
C VAL A 214 -0.58 -6.91 -9.37
N ILE A 215 -0.34 -7.13 -8.08
CA ILE A 215 -0.49 -8.47 -7.49
C ILE A 215 -1.96 -8.89 -7.45
N GLY A 216 -2.86 -7.98 -7.07
CA GLY A 216 -4.30 -8.23 -7.09
C GLY A 216 -4.80 -8.59 -8.49
N SER A 217 -4.38 -7.84 -9.52
CA SER A 217 -4.73 -8.13 -10.92
C SER A 217 -4.20 -9.51 -11.35
N CYS A 218 -2.96 -9.89 -10.99
CA CYS A 218 -2.41 -11.22 -11.29
C CYS A 218 -3.19 -12.36 -10.61
N LEU A 219 -3.70 -12.13 -9.39
CA LEU A 219 -4.42 -13.14 -8.63
C LEU A 219 -5.87 -13.32 -9.11
N THR A 220 -6.44 -12.31 -9.77
CA THR A 220 -7.88 -12.26 -10.08
C THR A 220 -8.18 -12.15 -11.58
N ASN A 221 -7.16 -12.10 -12.45
CA ASN A 221 -7.36 -12.05 -13.90
C ASN A 221 -6.31 -12.90 -14.62
N SER A 222 -6.70 -14.11 -14.98
CA SER A 222 -5.84 -15.08 -15.70
C SER A 222 -5.58 -14.70 -17.17
N GLY A 223 -6.36 -13.78 -17.74
CA GLY A 223 -6.17 -13.28 -19.11
C GLY A 223 -4.99 -12.30 -19.25
N LEU A 224 -4.44 -11.82 -18.15
CA LEU A 224 -3.32 -10.87 -18.19
C LEU A 224 -1.99 -11.60 -18.46
N LYS A 225 -1.14 -10.98 -19.28
CA LYS A 225 0.24 -11.44 -19.43
C LYS A 225 1.02 -11.15 -18.15
N THR A 226 1.45 -12.21 -17.44
CA THR A 226 2.08 -12.09 -16.12
C THR A 226 3.46 -12.78 -16.07
N ASN A 227 4.06 -13.09 -17.21
CA ASN A 227 5.28 -13.88 -17.28
C ASN A 227 6.44 -13.29 -16.49
N LEU A 228 6.65 -11.97 -16.56
CA LEU A 228 7.70 -11.26 -15.83
C LEU A 228 7.43 -11.21 -14.31
N LEU A 229 6.21 -11.49 -13.88
CA LEU A 229 5.81 -11.49 -12.48
C LEU A 229 5.82 -12.89 -11.84
N LYS A 230 5.94 -13.97 -12.63
CA LYS A 230 5.93 -15.37 -12.12
C LYS A 230 6.92 -15.62 -10.99
N PRO A 231 8.21 -15.18 -11.05
CA PRO A 231 9.13 -15.37 -9.95
C PRO A 231 8.66 -14.71 -8.66
N LYS A 232 8.14 -13.50 -8.79
CA LYS A 232 7.58 -12.74 -7.67
C LYS A 232 6.34 -13.39 -7.08
N MET A 233 5.43 -13.88 -7.91
CA MET A 233 4.24 -14.59 -7.45
C MET A 233 4.58 -15.87 -6.68
N ARG A 234 5.60 -16.63 -7.13
CA ARG A 234 6.10 -17.81 -6.41
C ARG A 234 6.69 -17.44 -5.04
N GLU A 235 7.41 -16.34 -4.94
CA GLU A 235 7.94 -15.85 -3.66
C GLU A 235 6.82 -15.43 -2.70
N LEU A 236 5.83 -14.70 -3.19
CA LEU A 236 4.66 -14.30 -2.43
C LEU A 236 3.86 -15.51 -1.92
N ALA A 237 3.68 -16.54 -2.73
CA ALA A 237 3.03 -17.77 -2.34
C ALA A 237 3.74 -18.45 -1.15
N LYS A 238 5.08 -18.47 -1.13
CA LYS A 238 5.87 -19.02 -0.02
C LYS A 238 5.69 -18.23 1.28
N ILE A 239 5.52 -16.91 1.21
CA ILE A 239 5.30 -16.04 2.38
C ILE A 239 3.87 -16.20 2.90
N ASN A 240 2.89 -16.37 2.00
CA ASN A 240 1.47 -16.46 2.32
C ASN A 240 1.06 -17.81 2.94
N VAL A 241 1.98 -18.72 3.17
CA VAL A 241 1.71 -20.00 3.84
C VAL A 241 1.60 -19.79 5.35
N LYS A 242 0.57 -20.37 5.98
CA LYS A 242 0.40 -20.39 7.43
C LYS A 242 1.56 -21.19 8.06
N ARG A 243 2.39 -20.54 8.86
CA ARG A 243 3.49 -21.16 9.59
C ARG A 243 3.21 -21.10 11.08
N PRO A 244 3.58 -22.15 11.86
CA PRO A 244 3.46 -22.08 13.30
C PRO A 244 4.30 -20.92 13.85
N VAL A 245 3.77 -20.24 14.86
CA VAL A 245 4.48 -19.17 15.57
C VAL A 245 5.55 -19.84 16.44
N LYS A 246 6.80 -19.79 16.04
CA LYS A 246 7.92 -20.04 16.96
C LYS A 246 8.13 -18.76 17.75
N LEU A 247 7.70 -18.73 18.99
CA LEU A 247 8.11 -17.68 19.93
C LEU A 247 9.62 -17.84 20.09
N VAL A 248 10.37 -16.90 19.55
CA VAL A 248 11.79 -16.75 19.89
C VAL A 248 11.77 -16.25 21.34
N GLY A 249 12.30 -17.03 22.25
CA GLY A 249 12.29 -16.73 23.68
C GLY A 249 12.69 -15.27 23.96
N VAL A 250 11.94 -14.66 24.84
CA VAL A 250 12.22 -13.37 25.47
C VAL A 250 13.38 -13.55 26.41
#